data_e9023b7cba5899d56b76272389b7d328
#
_entry.id   e9023b7cba5899d56b76272389b7d328
#
_cell.length_a   1.000
_cell.length_b   1.000
_cell.length_c   1.000
_cell.angle_alpha   90.00
_cell.angle_beta   90.00
_cell.angle_gamma   90.00
#
_symmetry.space_group_name_H-M   'P 1'
#
loop_
_entity.id
_entity.type
_entity.pdbx_description
1 polymer ?
#
loop_
_entity_poly.entity_id
_entity_poly.type
_entity_poly.pdbx_seq_one_letter_code
_entity_poly.pdbx_strand_id
1 'polypeptide(L)'
;MRNVFFGAVAMAAACAAVPAAADVKAGVDAWSRGDYRTAIDQWRPLAIAGDADAQFNLAQAYKLGRGVPLDPALAESWFRKAAAQGHVQAQDNYGLALFQAGKKSEALPWLEKSVARGEPRTQLVLGTMLFNGDGVPRDYPRAYALMTRASSAGLQSASQTLAQMDQYITAEDRQRGTALAQQIAAQQKLAQASAPATIRPQQAPAPTVRTPVPASTAAQPPRVAASTTPARTAAPARKAEKPAPKPEAPAKAAPKAAPKPAPAKPAPAAARASGKWRIQLGAFRDRANAETLWSRVRGKLGGAQPSYVAAGAVTRLQAGGFATRADATRACAASGQPCVVVNP
;
A
#
# COMPACT_ATOMS: atom_id res chain seq x y z
N MET A 1 -1.83 39.48 82.00
CA MET A 1 -2.32 39.71 80.63
C MET A 1 -1.47 38.83 79.72
N ARG A 2 -2.02 37.67 79.25
CA ARG A 2 -1.29 36.71 78.41
C ARG A 2 -2.02 36.68 77.04
N ASN A 3 -1.38 37.24 76.02
CA ASN A 3 -1.88 37.19 74.69
C ASN A 3 -1.52 35.83 74.04
N VAL A 4 -2.56 35.07 73.70
CA VAL A 4 -2.43 33.81 72.96
C VAL A 4 -2.62 34.15 71.48
N PHE A 5 -1.55 34.04 70.68
CA PHE A 5 -1.60 34.11 69.19
C PHE A 5 -2.03 32.74 68.65
N PHE A 6 -3.21 32.68 68.05
CA PHE A 6 -3.65 31.56 67.26
C PHE A 6 -3.04 31.72 65.79
N GLY A 7 -2.06 30.89 65.47
CA GLY A 7 -1.53 30.77 64.09
C GLY A 7 -2.43 29.84 63.36
N ALA A 8 -3.10 30.37 62.29
CA ALA A 8 -3.84 29.57 61.29
C ALA A 8 -2.86 28.93 60.30
N VAL A 9 -2.69 27.62 60.40
CA VAL A 9 -1.96 26.85 59.40
C VAL A 9 -2.90 26.60 58.23
N ALA A 10 -2.67 27.30 57.11
CA ALA A 10 -3.35 27.04 55.84
C ALA A 10 -2.74 25.79 55.18
N MET A 11 -3.48 24.68 55.25
CA MET A 11 -3.11 23.41 54.60
C MET A 11 -3.46 23.53 53.10
N ALA A 12 -2.46 23.81 52.26
CA ALA A 12 -2.58 23.77 50.79
C ALA A 12 -2.74 22.31 50.35
N ALA A 13 -3.97 21.91 50.02
CA ALA A 13 -4.24 20.63 49.38
C ALA A 13 -3.66 20.66 47.95
N ALA A 14 -2.48 20.06 47.76
CA ALA A 14 -1.94 19.77 46.44
C ALA A 14 -2.82 18.70 45.78
N CYS A 15 -3.71 19.09 44.87
CA CYS A 15 -4.39 18.18 43.97
C CYS A 15 -3.32 17.52 43.08
N ALA A 16 -2.83 16.35 43.49
CA ALA A 16 -2.07 15.48 42.63
C ALA A 16 -3.01 15.07 41.48
N ALA A 17 -2.79 15.63 40.29
CA ALA A 17 -3.44 15.15 39.06
C ALA A 17 -3.04 13.69 38.85
N VAL A 18 -3.95 12.77 39.15
CA VAL A 18 -3.79 11.35 38.81
C VAL A 18 -3.64 11.31 37.28
N PRO A 19 -2.51 10.81 36.74
CA PRO A 19 -2.40 10.66 35.28
C PRO A 19 -3.57 9.79 34.83
N ALA A 20 -4.37 10.29 33.86
CA ALA A 20 -5.45 9.52 33.26
C ALA A 20 -4.86 8.21 32.77
N ALA A 21 -5.37 7.08 33.29
CA ALA A 21 -4.93 5.77 32.84
C ALA A 21 -5.11 5.69 31.33
N ALA A 22 -4.09 5.17 30.63
CA ALA A 22 -4.17 4.95 29.18
C ALA A 22 -5.33 4.00 28.88
N ASP A 23 -6.13 4.32 27.86
CA ASP A 23 -7.33 3.57 27.48
C ASP A 23 -7.39 3.38 25.97
N VAL A 24 -7.56 2.12 25.52
CA VAL A 24 -7.69 1.79 24.09
C VAL A 24 -8.86 2.52 23.48
N LYS A 25 -10.01 2.56 24.17
CA LYS A 25 -11.23 3.22 23.69
C LYS A 25 -11.03 4.72 23.54
N ALA A 26 -10.42 5.38 24.49
CA ALA A 26 -10.11 6.81 24.41
C ALA A 26 -9.21 7.12 23.20
N GLY A 27 -8.26 6.24 22.92
CA GLY A 27 -7.44 6.31 21.70
C GLY A 27 -8.24 6.14 20.41
N VAL A 28 -9.20 5.20 20.36
CA VAL A 28 -10.10 5.01 19.21
C VAL A 28 -11.01 6.23 19.00
N ASP A 29 -11.53 6.80 20.07
CA ASP A 29 -12.35 8.00 20.00
C ASP A 29 -11.54 9.22 19.52
N ALA A 30 -10.30 9.39 19.97
CA ALA A 30 -9.38 10.42 19.46
C ALA A 30 -9.06 10.21 17.96
N TRP A 31 -8.77 8.99 17.55
CA TRP A 31 -8.51 8.62 16.17
C TRP A 31 -9.68 8.95 15.25
N SER A 32 -10.91 8.66 15.67
CA SER A 32 -12.13 8.92 14.90
C SER A 32 -12.36 10.42 14.65
N ARG A 33 -11.91 11.27 15.58
CA ARG A 33 -11.94 12.73 15.45
C ARG A 33 -10.77 13.31 14.65
N GLY A 34 -9.81 12.46 14.21
CA GLY A 34 -8.60 12.89 13.51
C GLY A 34 -7.47 13.35 14.44
N ASP A 35 -7.64 13.26 15.75
CA ASP A 35 -6.59 13.55 16.72
C ASP A 35 -5.66 12.33 16.88
N TYR A 36 -4.85 12.14 15.86
CA TYR A 36 -3.96 10.97 15.78
C TYR A 36 -2.87 10.98 16.84
N ARG A 37 -2.44 12.16 17.28
CA ARG A 37 -1.38 12.27 18.29
C ARG A 37 -1.89 11.76 19.65
N THR A 38 -3.02 12.26 20.11
CA THR A 38 -3.66 11.78 21.34
C THR A 38 -3.96 10.28 21.25
N ALA A 39 -4.43 9.77 20.10
CA ALA A 39 -4.65 8.34 19.91
C ALA A 39 -3.37 7.52 20.15
N ILE A 40 -2.24 7.95 19.58
CA ILE A 40 -0.94 7.29 19.75
C ILE A 40 -0.47 7.35 21.21
N ASP A 41 -0.65 8.48 21.87
CA ASP A 41 -0.24 8.66 23.28
C ASP A 41 -1.04 7.73 24.22
N GLN A 42 -2.32 7.42 23.87
CA GLN A 42 -3.13 6.43 24.57
C GLN A 42 -2.68 4.99 24.25
N TRP A 43 -2.46 4.65 22.99
CA TRP A 43 -2.19 3.26 22.61
C TRP A 43 -0.76 2.80 22.90
N ARG A 44 0.24 3.69 22.81
CA ARG A 44 1.66 3.32 22.94
C ARG A 44 1.99 2.64 24.26
N PRO A 45 1.63 3.17 25.45
CA PRO A 45 1.92 2.52 26.72
C PRO A 45 1.23 1.17 26.85
N LEU A 46 -0.02 1.04 26.38
CA LEU A 46 -0.76 -0.21 26.40
C LEU A 46 -0.18 -1.26 25.45
N ALA A 47 0.22 -0.85 24.23
CA ALA A 47 0.88 -1.72 23.27
C ALA A 47 2.22 -2.27 23.79
N ILE A 48 2.98 -1.43 24.51
CA ILE A 48 4.23 -1.83 25.18
C ILE A 48 3.92 -2.79 26.33
N ALA A 49 2.84 -2.56 27.08
CA ALA A 49 2.38 -3.45 28.13
C ALA A 49 1.82 -4.78 27.64
N GLY A 50 1.61 -4.92 26.31
CA GLY A 50 1.20 -6.18 25.69
C GLY A 50 -0.25 -6.24 25.21
N ASP A 51 -1.05 -5.18 25.38
CA ASP A 51 -2.44 -5.15 24.94
C ASP A 51 -2.54 -5.33 23.42
N ALA A 52 -3.30 -6.34 22.97
CA ALA A 52 -3.37 -6.74 21.57
C ALA A 52 -4.12 -5.72 20.70
N ASP A 53 -5.15 -5.07 21.23
CA ASP A 53 -5.93 -4.06 20.52
C ASP A 53 -5.12 -2.78 20.35
N ALA A 54 -4.40 -2.36 21.39
CA ALA A 54 -3.48 -1.23 21.33
C ALA A 54 -2.32 -1.51 20.34
N GLN A 55 -1.75 -2.72 20.34
CA GLN A 55 -0.73 -3.13 19.37
C GLN A 55 -1.25 -3.09 17.95
N PHE A 56 -2.47 -3.57 17.68
CA PHE A 56 -3.12 -3.49 16.39
C PHE A 56 -3.34 -2.04 15.95
N ASN A 57 -3.88 -1.19 16.82
CA ASN A 57 -4.15 0.20 16.52
C ASN A 57 -2.85 1.00 16.26
N LEU A 58 -1.82 0.76 17.06
CA LEU A 58 -0.50 1.37 16.86
C LEU A 58 0.13 0.91 15.53
N ALA A 59 -0.03 -0.37 15.16
CA ALA A 59 0.40 -0.89 13.87
C ALA A 59 -0.30 -0.19 12.70
N GLN A 60 -1.61 0.04 12.82
CA GLN A 60 -2.38 0.80 11.82
C GLN A 60 -1.87 2.24 11.68
N ALA A 61 -1.53 2.89 12.78
CA ALA A 61 -0.96 4.23 12.77
C ALA A 61 0.35 4.30 11.99
N TYR A 62 1.29 3.38 12.25
CA TYR A 62 2.55 3.28 11.49
C TYR A 62 2.34 2.90 10.03
N LYS A 63 1.38 2.01 9.72
CA LYS A 63 1.02 1.61 8.35
C LYS A 63 0.49 2.79 7.54
N LEU A 64 -0.24 3.70 8.16
CA LEU A 64 -0.89 4.84 7.50
C LEU A 64 -0.08 6.14 7.59
N GLY A 65 0.95 6.19 8.44
CA GLY A 65 1.71 7.42 8.72
C GLY A 65 0.88 8.50 9.41
N ARG A 66 -0.10 8.10 10.26
CA ARG A 66 -1.00 9.04 10.96
C ARG A 66 -0.61 9.16 12.42
N GLY A 67 -0.27 10.37 12.85
CA GLY A 67 0.24 10.66 14.20
C GLY A 67 1.67 10.20 14.46
N VAL A 68 2.22 9.36 13.58
CA VAL A 68 3.60 8.85 13.54
C VAL A 68 4.10 8.82 12.10
N PRO A 69 5.42 8.86 11.85
CA PRO A 69 5.97 8.65 10.52
C PRO A 69 5.54 7.29 9.94
N LEU A 70 5.31 7.24 8.61
CA LEU A 70 5.03 6.00 7.89
C LEU A 70 6.20 5.03 8.05
N ASP A 71 5.95 3.87 8.66
CA ASP A 71 6.94 2.82 8.85
C ASP A 71 6.29 1.43 8.71
N PRO A 72 6.30 0.85 7.48
CA PRO A 72 5.72 -0.46 7.24
C PRO A 72 6.40 -1.60 8.01
N ALA A 73 7.70 -1.49 8.29
CA ALA A 73 8.43 -2.53 9.01
C ALA A 73 8.04 -2.54 10.50
N LEU A 74 7.89 -1.37 11.08
CA LEU A 74 7.42 -1.24 12.46
C LEU A 74 5.93 -1.63 12.57
N ALA A 75 5.11 -1.29 11.58
CA ALA A 75 3.72 -1.76 11.50
C ALA A 75 3.66 -3.29 11.44
N GLU A 76 4.46 -3.95 10.59
CA GLU A 76 4.57 -5.41 10.51
C GLU A 76 4.91 -6.01 11.89
N SER A 77 5.87 -5.40 12.61
CA SER A 77 6.32 -5.90 13.92
C SER A 77 5.19 -5.83 14.97
N TRP A 78 4.40 -4.76 14.99
CA TRP A 78 3.28 -4.61 15.90
C TRP A 78 2.10 -5.51 15.51
N PHE A 79 1.78 -5.64 14.21
CA PHE A 79 0.79 -6.61 13.75
C PHE A 79 1.17 -8.04 14.15
N ARG A 80 2.45 -8.43 14.04
CA ARG A 80 2.94 -9.74 14.46
C ARG A 80 2.66 -10.00 15.94
N LYS A 81 2.94 -9.02 16.82
CA LYS A 81 2.71 -9.15 18.26
C LYS A 81 1.23 -9.36 18.59
N ALA A 82 0.35 -8.56 18.02
CA ALA A 82 -1.10 -8.71 18.20
C ALA A 82 -1.63 -10.02 17.58
N ALA A 83 -1.14 -10.39 16.39
CA ALA A 83 -1.51 -11.63 15.70
C ALA A 83 -1.13 -12.89 16.48
N ALA A 84 0.02 -12.88 17.15
CA ALA A 84 0.48 -13.96 18.01
C ALA A 84 -0.42 -14.18 19.24
N GLN A 85 -1.09 -13.13 19.69
CA GLN A 85 -2.09 -13.18 20.76
C GLN A 85 -3.50 -13.58 20.28
N GLY A 86 -3.65 -13.87 18.98
CA GLY A 86 -4.94 -14.29 18.41
C GLY A 86 -5.82 -13.13 17.92
N HIS A 87 -5.37 -11.87 17.94
CA HIS A 87 -6.14 -10.75 17.43
C HIS A 87 -6.41 -10.92 15.93
N VAL A 88 -7.66 -11.20 15.57
CA VAL A 88 -8.07 -11.64 14.23
C VAL A 88 -7.68 -10.63 13.13
N GLN A 89 -8.01 -9.36 13.33
CA GLN A 89 -7.69 -8.32 12.35
C GLN A 89 -6.19 -8.08 12.21
N ALA A 90 -5.42 -8.31 13.30
CA ALA A 90 -3.97 -8.25 13.23
C ALA A 90 -3.38 -9.41 12.42
N GLN A 91 -3.95 -10.63 12.52
CA GLN A 91 -3.55 -11.78 11.70
C GLN A 91 -3.75 -11.48 10.21
N ASP A 92 -4.90 -10.89 9.84
CA ASP A 92 -5.22 -10.51 8.47
C ASP A 92 -4.22 -9.46 7.95
N ASN A 93 -3.98 -8.40 8.73
CA ASN A 93 -3.04 -7.35 8.34
C ASN A 93 -1.58 -7.80 8.37
N TYR A 94 -1.20 -8.72 9.26
CA TYR A 94 0.15 -9.28 9.29
C TYR A 94 0.44 -10.10 8.04
N GLY A 95 -0.48 -10.98 7.61
CA GLY A 95 -0.35 -11.71 6.35
C GLY A 95 -0.19 -10.79 5.14
N LEU A 96 -1.00 -9.72 5.08
CA LEU A 96 -0.90 -8.70 4.02
C LEU A 96 0.42 -7.91 4.09
N ALA A 97 0.89 -7.57 5.28
CA ALA A 97 2.16 -6.86 5.47
C ALA A 97 3.37 -7.70 5.03
N LEU A 98 3.39 -8.98 5.38
CA LEU A 98 4.39 -9.93 4.91
C LEU A 98 4.41 -10.07 3.39
N PHE A 99 3.22 -10.17 2.77
CA PHE A 99 3.11 -10.22 1.31
C PHE A 99 3.67 -8.94 0.66
N GLN A 100 3.31 -7.76 1.17
CA GLN A 100 3.82 -6.47 0.70
C GLN A 100 5.34 -6.33 0.88
N ALA A 101 5.89 -6.91 1.95
CA ALA A 101 7.33 -6.98 2.20
C ALA A 101 8.06 -8.01 1.30
N GLY A 102 7.33 -8.73 0.43
CA GLY A 102 7.88 -9.79 -0.43
C GLY A 102 8.17 -11.12 0.28
N LYS A 103 7.78 -11.26 1.55
CA LYS A 103 7.95 -12.47 2.39
C LYS A 103 6.80 -13.46 2.14
N LYS A 104 6.66 -13.92 0.88
CA LYS A 104 5.47 -14.65 0.43
C LYS A 104 5.27 -15.99 1.12
N SER A 105 6.33 -16.75 1.35
CA SER A 105 6.29 -18.02 2.08
C SER A 105 5.84 -17.87 3.54
N GLU A 106 6.28 -16.78 4.19
CA GLU A 106 5.85 -16.45 5.55
C GLU A 106 4.40 -15.92 5.58
N ALA A 107 3.98 -15.19 4.53
CA ALA A 107 2.63 -14.66 4.42
C ALA A 107 1.57 -15.76 4.24
N LEU A 108 1.90 -16.84 3.50
CA LEU A 108 0.94 -17.86 3.07
C LEU A 108 0.10 -18.44 4.21
N PRO A 109 0.65 -18.95 5.34
CA PRO A 109 -0.16 -19.51 6.40
C PRO A 109 -1.12 -18.49 7.05
N TRP A 110 -0.76 -17.22 7.07
CA TRP A 110 -1.63 -16.14 7.58
C TRP A 110 -2.73 -15.78 6.59
N LEU A 111 -2.40 -15.72 5.30
CA LEU A 111 -3.37 -15.48 4.23
C LEU A 111 -4.39 -16.62 4.16
N GLU A 112 -3.97 -17.89 4.29
CA GLU A 112 -4.87 -19.04 4.32
C GLU A 112 -5.85 -18.97 5.49
N LYS A 113 -5.38 -18.68 6.70
CA LYS A 113 -6.25 -18.48 7.87
C LYS A 113 -7.27 -17.35 7.65
N SER A 114 -6.83 -16.26 7.05
CA SER A 114 -7.65 -15.10 6.77
C SER A 114 -8.70 -15.39 5.69
N VAL A 115 -8.31 -16.09 4.61
CA VAL A 115 -9.21 -16.57 3.55
C VAL A 115 -10.28 -17.51 4.11
N ALA A 116 -9.92 -18.40 5.02
CA ALA A 116 -10.90 -19.30 5.67
C ALA A 116 -11.97 -18.51 6.44
N ARG A 117 -11.64 -17.36 7.02
CA ARG A 117 -12.60 -16.45 7.66
C ARG A 117 -13.41 -15.61 6.66
N GLY A 118 -12.99 -15.56 5.41
CA GLY A 118 -13.69 -14.83 4.34
C GLY A 118 -13.25 -13.38 4.18
N GLU A 119 -12.06 -12.98 4.63
CA GLU A 119 -11.58 -11.61 4.48
C GLU A 119 -11.30 -11.28 2.99
N PRO A 120 -11.97 -10.29 2.40
CA PRO A 120 -11.93 -10.09 0.95
C PRO A 120 -10.57 -9.67 0.39
N ARG A 121 -9.78 -8.87 1.14
CA ARG A 121 -8.46 -8.40 0.67
C ARG A 121 -7.46 -9.56 0.63
N THR A 122 -7.53 -10.48 1.58
CA THR A 122 -6.67 -11.67 1.57
C THR A 122 -7.09 -12.68 0.50
N GLN A 123 -8.41 -12.80 0.21
CA GLN A 123 -8.92 -13.58 -0.92
C GLN A 123 -8.38 -13.01 -2.25
N LEU A 124 -8.39 -11.68 -2.44
CA LEU A 124 -7.80 -11.03 -3.61
C LEU A 124 -6.31 -11.34 -3.73
N VAL A 125 -5.54 -11.19 -2.63
CA VAL A 125 -4.08 -11.40 -2.65
C VAL A 125 -3.75 -12.85 -2.93
N LEU A 126 -4.34 -13.80 -2.20
CA LEU A 126 -4.07 -15.24 -2.40
C LEU A 126 -4.56 -15.71 -3.77
N GLY A 127 -5.72 -15.23 -4.23
CA GLY A 127 -6.23 -15.50 -5.57
C GLY A 127 -5.26 -15.03 -6.66
N THR A 128 -4.68 -13.86 -6.52
CA THR A 128 -3.65 -13.34 -7.44
C THR A 128 -2.36 -14.17 -7.38
N MET A 129 -1.93 -14.59 -6.19
CA MET A 129 -0.77 -15.48 -6.02
C MET A 129 -0.97 -16.82 -6.75
N LEU A 130 -2.13 -17.46 -6.57
CA LEU A 130 -2.49 -18.71 -7.23
C LEU A 130 -2.62 -18.59 -8.75
N PHE A 131 -3.15 -17.48 -9.24
CA PHE A 131 -3.25 -17.21 -10.68
C PHE A 131 -1.87 -17.07 -11.33
N ASN A 132 -0.98 -16.29 -10.69
CA ASN A 132 0.35 -16.02 -11.22
C ASN A 132 1.36 -17.15 -10.95
N GLY A 133 1.11 -18.03 -10.00
CA GLY A 133 2.09 -18.98 -9.47
C GLY A 133 3.16 -18.28 -8.63
N ASP A 134 2.79 -17.23 -7.90
CA ASP A 134 3.71 -16.36 -7.21
C ASP A 134 3.89 -16.76 -5.74
N GLY A 135 4.91 -17.57 -5.48
CA GLY A 135 5.20 -18.16 -4.17
C GLY A 135 4.35 -19.36 -3.81
N VAL A 136 3.43 -19.76 -4.69
CA VAL A 136 2.57 -20.96 -4.61
C VAL A 136 2.42 -21.56 -6.01
N PRO A 137 2.15 -22.87 -6.15
CA PRO A 137 1.80 -23.46 -7.44
C PRO A 137 0.55 -22.80 -8.02
N ARG A 138 0.48 -22.70 -9.35
CA ARG A 138 -0.71 -22.19 -10.04
C ARG A 138 -1.91 -23.11 -9.80
N ASP A 139 -3.04 -22.50 -9.44
CA ASP A 139 -4.33 -23.15 -9.28
C ASP A 139 -5.43 -22.21 -9.78
N TYR A 140 -5.78 -22.34 -11.05
CA TYR A 140 -6.77 -21.45 -11.68
C TYR A 140 -8.18 -21.60 -11.10
N PRO A 141 -8.71 -22.79 -10.84
CA PRO A 141 -10.02 -22.94 -10.19
C PRO A 141 -10.07 -22.27 -8.83
N ARG A 142 -9.07 -22.48 -7.99
CA ARG A 142 -9.01 -21.87 -6.66
C ARG A 142 -8.80 -20.35 -6.74
N ALA A 143 -7.93 -19.87 -7.63
CA ALA A 143 -7.74 -18.45 -7.88
C ALA A 143 -9.05 -17.76 -8.27
N TYR A 144 -9.80 -18.36 -9.20
CA TYR A 144 -11.08 -17.87 -9.66
C TYR A 144 -12.14 -17.87 -8.54
N ALA A 145 -12.17 -18.92 -7.73
CA ALA A 145 -13.08 -19.03 -6.59
C ALA A 145 -12.84 -17.89 -5.58
N LEU A 146 -11.59 -17.67 -5.17
CA LEU A 146 -11.24 -16.63 -4.21
C LEU A 146 -11.54 -15.22 -4.76
N MET A 147 -11.25 -15.00 -6.04
CA MET A 147 -11.54 -13.72 -6.70
C MET A 147 -13.04 -13.45 -6.80
N THR A 148 -13.83 -14.48 -7.13
CA THR A 148 -15.31 -14.42 -7.13
C THR A 148 -15.84 -14.07 -5.75
N ARG A 149 -15.30 -14.68 -4.69
CA ARG A 149 -15.68 -14.38 -3.30
C ARG A 149 -15.36 -12.95 -2.90
N ALA A 150 -14.15 -12.48 -3.20
CA ALA A 150 -13.75 -11.10 -2.93
C ALA A 150 -14.59 -10.07 -3.70
N SER A 151 -14.91 -10.37 -4.96
CA SER A 151 -15.80 -9.56 -5.79
C SER A 151 -17.22 -9.50 -5.21
N SER A 152 -17.79 -10.65 -4.81
CA SER A 152 -19.10 -10.74 -4.19
C SER A 152 -19.21 -10.00 -2.85
N ALA A 153 -18.08 -9.83 -2.15
CA ALA A 153 -17.99 -9.01 -0.94
C ALA A 153 -17.87 -7.50 -1.22
N GLY A 154 -17.96 -7.07 -2.49
CA GLY A 154 -17.95 -5.68 -2.90
C GLY A 154 -16.53 -5.10 -3.14
N LEU A 155 -15.50 -5.92 -3.18
CA LEU A 155 -14.14 -5.45 -3.45
C LEU A 155 -13.96 -5.18 -4.95
N GLN A 156 -14.05 -3.91 -5.36
CA GLN A 156 -14.02 -3.51 -6.78
C GLN A 156 -12.76 -3.97 -7.51
N SER A 157 -11.60 -3.94 -6.85
CA SER A 157 -10.34 -4.45 -7.43
C SER A 157 -10.42 -5.95 -7.76
N ALA A 158 -11.15 -6.74 -6.96
CA ALA A 158 -11.39 -8.15 -7.26
C ALA A 158 -12.28 -8.35 -8.47
N SER A 159 -13.31 -7.52 -8.65
CA SER A 159 -14.17 -7.56 -9.85
C SER A 159 -13.39 -7.24 -11.12
N GLN A 160 -12.51 -6.24 -11.07
CA GLN A 160 -11.65 -5.89 -12.20
C GLN A 160 -10.66 -7.02 -12.54
N THR A 161 -10.04 -7.62 -11.52
CA THR A 161 -9.11 -8.74 -11.71
C THR A 161 -9.83 -9.97 -12.23
N LEU A 162 -11.04 -10.26 -11.76
CA LEU A 162 -11.88 -11.36 -12.23
C LEU A 162 -12.16 -11.23 -13.74
N ALA A 163 -12.55 -10.04 -14.19
CA ALA A 163 -12.77 -9.76 -15.62
C ALA A 163 -11.50 -9.95 -16.48
N GLN A 164 -10.32 -9.67 -15.92
CA GLN A 164 -9.05 -10.00 -16.58
C GLN A 164 -8.78 -11.50 -16.61
N MET A 165 -9.03 -12.20 -15.51
CA MET A 165 -8.87 -13.66 -15.41
C MET A 165 -9.76 -14.40 -16.43
N ASP A 166 -10.95 -13.91 -16.71
CA ASP A 166 -11.88 -14.49 -17.68
C ASP A 166 -11.30 -14.63 -19.09
N GLN A 167 -10.31 -13.80 -19.44
CA GLN A 167 -9.63 -13.84 -20.73
C GLN A 167 -8.56 -14.94 -20.83
N TYR A 168 -8.06 -15.42 -19.68
CA TYR A 168 -6.92 -16.37 -19.61
C TYR A 168 -7.33 -17.75 -19.08
N ILE A 169 -8.38 -17.83 -18.27
CA ILE A 169 -8.82 -19.08 -17.63
C ILE A 169 -9.81 -19.80 -18.54
N THR A 170 -9.62 -21.11 -18.72
CA THR A 170 -10.53 -21.94 -19.53
C THR A 170 -11.95 -21.93 -18.97
N ALA A 171 -12.96 -22.19 -19.83
CA ALA A 171 -14.35 -22.26 -19.38
C ALA A 171 -14.56 -23.35 -18.30
N GLU A 172 -13.84 -24.47 -18.43
CA GLU A 172 -13.87 -25.57 -17.47
C GLU A 172 -13.30 -25.17 -16.10
N ASP A 173 -12.17 -24.47 -16.06
CA ASP A 173 -11.59 -23.99 -14.81
C ASP A 173 -12.46 -22.91 -14.15
N ARG A 174 -13.09 -22.02 -14.94
CA ARG A 174 -14.05 -21.05 -14.42
C ARG A 174 -15.28 -21.73 -13.80
N GLN A 175 -15.80 -22.77 -14.44
CA GLN A 175 -16.92 -23.54 -13.91
C GLN A 175 -16.53 -24.23 -12.59
N ARG A 176 -15.38 -24.88 -12.55
CA ARG A 176 -14.83 -25.48 -11.31
C ARG A 176 -14.63 -24.43 -10.22
N GLY A 177 -14.08 -23.28 -10.58
CA GLY A 177 -13.86 -22.16 -9.67
C GLY A 177 -15.17 -21.58 -9.12
N THR A 178 -16.19 -21.45 -9.94
CA THR A 178 -17.53 -20.98 -9.51
C THR A 178 -18.17 -21.96 -8.52
N ALA A 179 -18.10 -23.26 -8.79
CA ALA A 179 -18.59 -24.29 -7.88
C ALA A 179 -17.82 -24.27 -6.54
N LEU A 180 -16.50 -24.13 -6.59
CA LEU A 180 -15.67 -23.99 -5.39
C LEU A 180 -15.99 -22.70 -4.59
N ALA A 181 -16.27 -21.58 -5.25
CA ALA A 181 -16.67 -20.34 -4.59
C ALA A 181 -17.97 -20.52 -3.79
N GLN A 182 -18.95 -21.28 -4.35
CA GLN A 182 -20.19 -21.61 -3.66
C GLN A 182 -19.95 -22.52 -2.44
N GLN A 183 -19.09 -23.52 -2.57
CA GLN A 183 -18.69 -24.39 -1.45
C GLN A 183 -18.03 -23.61 -0.32
N ILE A 184 -17.07 -22.74 -0.64
CA ILE A 184 -16.41 -21.87 0.34
C ILE A 184 -17.44 -20.97 1.04
N ALA A 185 -18.39 -20.40 0.28
CA ALA A 185 -19.45 -19.57 0.85
C ALA A 185 -20.32 -20.34 1.85
N ALA A 186 -20.72 -21.55 1.50
CA ALA A 186 -21.53 -22.41 2.35
C ALA A 186 -20.78 -22.79 3.64
N GLN A 187 -19.51 -23.17 3.53
CA GLN A 187 -18.67 -23.50 4.68
C GLN A 187 -18.48 -22.30 5.61
N GLN A 188 -18.21 -21.12 5.08
CA GLN A 188 -18.06 -19.90 5.87
C GLN A 188 -19.36 -19.53 6.59
N LYS A 189 -20.52 -19.68 5.92
CA LYS A 189 -21.82 -19.44 6.53
C LYS A 189 -22.11 -20.41 7.69
N LEU A 190 -21.80 -21.70 7.52
CA LEU A 190 -21.91 -22.70 8.59
C LEU A 190 -20.98 -22.40 9.77
N ALA A 191 -19.72 -22.05 9.49
CA ALA A 191 -18.75 -21.70 10.54
C ALA A 191 -19.19 -20.46 11.33
N GLN A 192 -19.78 -19.46 10.67
CA GLN A 192 -20.34 -18.26 11.32
C GLN A 192 -21.58 -18.58 12.17
N ALA A 193 -22.43 -19.51 11.70
CA ALA A 193 -23.62 -19.93 12.44
C ALA A 193 -23.28 -20.76 13.70
N SER A 194 -22.21 -21.53 13.65
CA SER A 194 -21.74 -22.37 14.78
C SER A 194 -20.81 -21.63 15.76
N ALA A 195 -20.36 -20.41 15.43
CA ALA A 195 -19.54 -19.62 16.34
C ALA A 195 -20.34 -19.16 17.56
N PRO A 196 -19.83 -19.34 18.81
CA PRO A 196 -20.49 -18.83 20.00
C PRO A 196 -20.69 -17.32 19.90
N ALA A 197 -21.85 -16.83 20.37
CA ALA A 197 -22.27 -15.42 20.23
C ALA A 197 -21.30 -14.39 20.83
N THR A 198 -20.37 -14.83 21.67
CA THR A 198 -19.32 -14.01 22.31
C THR A 198 -18.13 -13.69 21.39
N ILE A 199 -18.03 -14.31 20.21
CA ILE A 199 -16.90 -14.12 19.28
C ILE A 199 -17.37 -13.43 17.98
N ARG A 200 -18.49 -12.74 17.98
CA ARG A 200 -18.77 -11.84 16.87
C ARG A 200 -17.82 -10.66 16.97
N PRO A 201 -16.89 -10.48 16.00
CA PRO A 201 -16.20 -9.23 15.91
C PRO A 201 -17.28 -8.15 15.71
N GLN A 202 -17.40 -7.22 16.65
CA GLN A 202 -18.10 -5.99 16.36
C GLN A 202 -17.31 -5.34 15.24
N GLN A 203 -17.77 -5.55 14.00
CA GLN A 203 -17.41 -4.69 12.91
C GLN A 203 -17.82 -3.30 13.34
N ALA A 204 -16.83 -2.51 13.77
CA ALA A 204 -17.05 -1.09 13.89
C ALA A 204 -17.62 -0.63 12.54
N PRO A 205 -18.77 0.06 12.53
CA PRO A 205 -19.34 0.54 11.28
C PRO A 205 -18.24 1.36 10.60
N ALA A 206 -17.96 1.03 9.33
CA ALA A 206 -17.06 1.83 8.52
C ALA A 206 -17.51 3.29 8.69
N PRO A 207 -16.62 4.24 8.97
CA PRO A 207 -17.00 5.61 9.07
C PRO A 207 -17.57 6.02 7.71
N THR A 208 -18.90 6.11 7.63
CA THR A 208 -19.56 6.79 6.53
C THR A 208 -19.19 8.25 6.69
N VAL A 209 -18.14 8.66 5.99
CA VAL A 209 -17.87 10.07 5.78
C VAL A 209 -19.02 10.59 4.93
N ARG A 210 -20.10 10.99 5.59
CA ARG A 210 -21.08 11.89 5.00
C ARG A 210 -20.39 13.26 4.96
N THR A 211 -19.73 13.54 3.85
CA THR A 211 -19.41 14.92 3.50
C THR A 211 -20.76 15.63 3.33
N PRO A 212 -21.06 16.71 4.08
CA PRO A 212 -22.21 17.54 3.78
C PRO A 212 -21.95 18.16 2.41
N VAL A 213 -22.68 17.73 1.40
CA VAL A 213 -22.74 18.44 0.13
C VAL A 213 -23.43 19.77 0.44
N PRO A 214 -22.80 20.94 0.23
CA PRO A 214 -23.52 22.20 0.35
C PRO A 214 -24.65 22.18 -0.65
N ALA A 215 -25.85 22.52 -0.18
CA ALA A 215 -27.02 22.65 -1.02
C ALA A 215 -26.73 23.65 -2.15
N SER A 216 -26.58 23.14 -3.37
CA SER A 216 -26.58 23.97 -4.56
C SER A 216 -27.95 24.59 -4.68
N THR A 217 -28.04 25.89 -4.45
CA THR A 217 -29.16 26.71 -4.82
C THR A 217 -29.35 26.56 -6.32
N ALA A 218 -30.43 25.89 -6.70
CA ALA A 218 -30.83 25.72 -8.09
C ALA A 218 -31.16 27.11 -8.65
N ALA A 219 -30.28 27.65 -9.46
CA ALA A 219 -30.60 28.74 -10.36
C ALA A 219 -31.44 28.16 -11.50
N GLN A 220 -32.70 28.58 -11.59
CA GLN A 220 -33.60 28.24 -12.69
C GLN A 220 -32.99 28.74 -14.02
N PRO A 221 -32.96 27.94 -15.08
CA PRO A 221 -32.65 28.43 -16.41
C PRO A 221 -33.87 29.17 -16.97
N PRO A 222 -33.66 30.25 -17.74
CA PRO A 222 -34.74 31.02 -18.36
C PRO A 222 -35.44 30.18 -19.44
N ARG A 223 -36.78 30.20 -19.42
CA ARG A 223 -37.64 29.70 -20.49
C ARG A 223 -37.33 30.45 -21.78
N VAL A 224 -36.95 29.77 -22.83
CA VAL A 224 -37.03 30.25 -24.20
C VAL A 224 -38.03 29.40 -24.97
N ALA A 225 -38.88 30.13 -25.71
CA ALA A 225 -40.07 29.67 -26.38
C ALA A 225 -39.80 28.71 -27.54
N ALA A 226 -40.79 27.86 -27.79
CA ALA A 226 -40.90 26.97 -28.92
C ALA A 226 -40.89 27.74 -30.27
N SER A 227 -40.19 27.18 -31.24
CA SER A 227 -40.49 27.44 -32.67
C SER A 227 -40.13 26.19 -33.51
N THR A 228 -41.19 25.53 -33.88
CA THR A 228 -41.51 24.83 -35.14
C THR A 228 -40.40 24.29 -36.04
N THR A 229 -40.54 22.97 -36.26
CA THR A 229 -40.02 22.15 -37.37
C THR A 229 -40.35 22.73 -38.77
N PRO A 230 -39.57 22.42 -39.85
CA PRO A 230 -39.94 21.25 -40.60
C PRO A 230 -38.78 20.39 -41.17
N ALA A 231 -39.23 19.21 -41.60
CA ALA A 231 -38.58 18.04 -42.10
C ALA A 231 -37.86 18.14 -43.46
N ARG A 232 -37.18 17.02 -43.74
CA ARG A 232 -36.70 16.44 -45.03
C ARG A 232 -35.24 16.81 -45.43
N THR A 233 -34.39 15.82 -45.74
CA THR A 233 -34.45 14.84 -46.82
C THR A 233 -33.32 13.81 -46.68
N ALA A 234 -33.52 12.62 -47.25
CA ALA A 234 -32.74 11.40 -47.22
C ALA A 234 -31.46 11.44 -48.12
N ALA A 235 -30.45 10.67 -47.68
CA ALA A 235 -29.51 9.79 -48.37
C ALA A 235 -28.70 10.32 -49.59
N PRO A 236 -27.56 9.73 -49.96
CA PRO A 236 -27.31 8.29 -50.09
C PRO A 236 -25.93 7.76 -49.63
N ALA A 237 -25.89 6.42 -49.56
CA ALA A 237 -24.76 5.56 -49.31
C ALA A 237 -23.63 5.68 -50.33
N ARG A 238 -22.38 5.53 -49.89
CA ARG A 238 -21.27 5.09 -50.73
C ARG A 238 -20.39 4.06 -50.04
N LYS A 239 -20.50 2.86 -50.55
CA LYS A 239 -19.55 1.80 -50.93
C LYS A 239 -18.30 1.60 -50.07
N ALA A 240 -18.26 0.38 -49.56
CA ALA A 240 -17.08 -0.35 -49.11
C ALA A 240 -15.97 -0.40 -50.16
N GLU A 241 -14.75 -0.22 -49.74
CA GLU A 241 -13.55 -0.54 -50.52
C GLU A 241 -12.66 -1.48 -49.69
N LYS A 242 -12.20 -2.53 -50.36
CA LYS A 242 -11.57 -3.76 -49.88
C LYS A 242 -10.06 -3.55 -49.71
N PRO A 243 -9.37 -4.29 -48.84
CA PRO A 243 -7.98 -4.05 -48.47
C PRO A 243 -6.99 -4.62 -49.53
N ALA A 244 -5.86 -3.94 -49.70
CA ALA A 244 -4.71 -4.39 -50.47
C ALA A 244 -3.51 -4.76 -49.59
N PRO A 245 -2.51 -5.49 -50.08
CA PRO A 245 -1.91 -6.61 -49.38
C PRO A 245 -0.57 -6.28 -48.69
N LYS A 246 -0.22 -7.19 -47.77
CA LYS A 246 1.03 -7.37 -47.04
C LYS A 246 2.23 -7.50 -48.01
N PRO A 247 3.36 -6.86 -47.76
CA PRO A 247 4.64 -7.29 -48.33
C PRO A 247 5.40 -8.22 -47.38
N GLU A 248 5.92 -9.26 -47.99
CA GLU A 248 6.80 -10.29 -47.43
C GLU A 248 8.16 -9.74 -47.02
N ALA A 249 8.75 -10.44 -46.04
CA ALA A 249 10.11 -10.26 -45.57
C ALA A 249 11.13 -10.78 -46.56
N PRO A 250 12.32 -10.19 -46.66
CA PRO A 250 13.50 -10.90 -47.16
C PRO A 250 14.47 -11.26 -46.02
N ALA A 251 15.06 -12.43 -46.25
CA ALA A 251 15.99 -13.10 -45.36
C ALA A 251 17.38 -12.46 -45.30
N LYS A 252 18.01 -12.68 -44.14
CA LYS A 252 19.43 -12.86 -43.82
C LYS A 252 20.50 -12.24 -44.73
N ALA A 253 21.25 -11.31 -44.17
CA ALA A 253 22.70 -11.22 -44.37
C ALA A 253 23.38 -10.70 -43.11
N ALA A 254 24.34 -11.44 -42.59
CA ALA A 254 25.23 -11.04 -41.51
C ALA A 254 26.23 -10.00 -42.04
N PRO A 255 26.54 -8.93 -41.31
CA PRO A 255 27.70 -8.11 -41.62
C PRO A 255 28.81 -8.31 -40.59
N LYS A 256 29.99 -8.36 -41.16
CA LYS A 256 31.35 -8.36 -40.62
C LYS A 256 31.57 -7.35 -39.50
N ALA A 257 32.44 -7.76 -38.59
CA ALA A 257 33.05 -6.94 -37.58
C ALA A 257 33.61 -5.62 -38.12
N ALA A 258 33.25 -4.51 -37.48
CA ALA A 258 33.85 -3.20 -37.69
C ALA A 258 34.78 -2.86 -36.51
N PRO A 259 35.87 -2.08 -36.73
CA PRO A 259 37.00 -2.00 -35.83
C PRO A 259 36.75 -1.12 -34.56
N LYS A 260 37.42 -1.48 -33.46
CA LYS A 260 37.49 -0.71 -32.23
C LYS A 260 37.87 0.76 -32.49
N PRO A 261 37.13 1.72 -31.90
CA PRO A 261 37.63 3.09 -31.82
C PRO A 261 38.70 3.22 -30.70
N ALA A 262 39.73 3.97 -31.01
CA ALA A 262 40.80 4.33 -30.08
C ALA A 262 40.32 5.15 -28.87
N PRO A 263 41.06 5.15 -27.76
CA PRO A 263 40.64 5.82 -26.54
C PRO A 263 40.66 7.35 -26.70
N ALA A 264 39.47 7.96 -26.54
CA ALA A 264 39.33 9.41 -26.45
C ALA A 264 39.98 9.94 -25.16
N LYS A 265 40.74 11.02 -25.27
CA LYS A 265 41.37 11.77 -24.17
C LYS A 265 40.34 12.10 -23.07
N PRO A 266 40.73 12.03 -21.78
CA PRO A 266 39.84 12.40 -20.68
C PRO A 266 39.54 13.90 -20.72
N ALA A 267 38.25 14.22 -20.71
CA ALA A 267 37.75 15.54 -20.45
C ALA A 267 38.11 15.97 -19.00
N PRO A 268 38.25 17.27 -18.70
CA PRO A 268 38.70 17.73 -17.40
C PRO A 268 37.77 17.28 -16.30
N ALA A 269 38.35 16.71 -15.25
CA ALA A 269 37.66 16.20 -14.07
C ALA A 269 36.81 17.30 -13.42
N ALA A 270 35.49 17.19 -13.52
CA ALA A 270 34.60 17.92 -12.65
C ALA A 270 35.01 17.61 -11.20
N ALA A 271 35.13 18.64 -10.39
CA ALA A 271 35.59 18.57 -9.00
C ALA A 271 34.85 17.41 -8.28
N ARG A 272 35.59 16.45 -7.78
CA ARG A 272 35.08 15.31 -7.04
C ARG A 272 34.40 15.84 -5.79
N ALA A 273 33.09 15.72 -5.72
CA ALA A 273 32.33 15.97 -4.51
C ALA A 273 32.89 15.09 -3.38
N SER A 274 33.51 15.69 -2.38
CA SER A 274 34.29 15.00 -1.33
C SER A 274 33.51 14.80 -0.03
N GLY A 275 32.20 14.93 -0.05
CA GLY A 275 31.35 14.81 1.13
C GLY A 275 31.09 13.35 1.54
N LYS A 276 30.90 13.11 2.84
CA LYS A 276 30.65 11.79 3.42
C LYS A 276 29.19 11.36 3.31
N TRP A 277 28.26 12.30 3.11
CA TRP A 277 26.82 12.02 3.05
C TRP A 277 26.41 11.39 1.72
N ARG A 278 25.46 10.47 1.81
CA ARG A 278 24.91 9.73 0.66
C ARG A 278 23.40 9.74 0.69
N ILE A 279 22.76 9.52 -0.48
CA ILE A 279 21.35 9.22 -0.59
C ILE A 279 21.17 7.85 -1.22
N GLN A 280 20.26 7.04 -0.72
CA GLN A 280 19.88 5.77 -1.33
C GLN A 280 18.63 6.00 -2.18
N LEU A 281 18.74 5.76 -3.49
CA LEU A 281 17.72 6.00 -4.50
C LEU A 281 16.84 4.77 -4.77
N GLY A 282 17.25 3.59 -4.28
CA GLY A 282 16.48 2.36 -4.43
C GLY A 282 17.33 1.12 -4.19
N ALA A 283 16.64 -0.04 -4.16
CA ALA A 283 17.24 -1.36 -4.13
C ALA A 283 16.62 -2.19 -5.27
N PHE A 284 17.46 -2.82 -6.09
CA PHE A 284 17.07 -3.49 -7.32
C PHE A 284 17.60 -4.92 -7.33
N ARG A 285 16.81 -5.87 -7.80
CA ARG A 285 17.27 -7.25 -8.01
C ARG A 285 18.28 -7.35 -9.14
N ASP A 286 18.10 -6.51 -10.16
CA ASP A 286 18.99 -6.44 -11.31
C ASP A 286 19.73 -5.10 -11.30
N ARG A 287 21.06 -5.18 -11.44
CA ARG A 287 21.94 -4.02 -11.51
C ARG A 287 21.61 -3.10 -12.70
N ALA A 288 21.19 -3.65 -13.82
CA ALA A 288 20.82 -2.88 -15.01
C ALA A 288 19.65 -1.89 -14.72
N ASN A 289 18.71 -2.28 -13.87
CA ASN A 289 17.63 -1.40 -13.45
C ASN A 289 18.12 -0.23 -12.57
N ALA A 290 19.12 -0.48 -11.73
CA ALA A 290 19.77 0.58 -10.96
C ALA A 290 20.54 1.57 -11.86
N GLU A 291 21.23 1.07 -12.88
CA GLU A 291 21.95 1.88 -13.87
C GLU A 291 20.97 2.70 -14.73
N THR A 292 19.83 2.12 -15.10
CA THR A 292 18.77 2.83 -15.80
C THR A 292 18.19 3.97 -14.97
N LEU A 293 17.92 3.74 -13.67
CA LEU A 293 17.48 4.81 -12.79
C LEU A 293 18.56 5.89 -12.68
N TRP A 294 19.82 5.49 -12.48
CA TRP A 294 20.92 6.44 -12.38
C TRP A 294 21.03 7.35 -13.60
N SER A 295 20.91 6.81 -14.81
CA SER A 295 20.98 7.59 -16.05
C SER A 295 19.93 8.70 -16.13
N ARG A 296 18.75 8.47 -15.51
CA ARG A 296 17.63 9.44 -15.48
C ARG A 296 17.83 10.54 -14.43
N VAL A 297 18.46 10.21 -13.30
CA VAL A 297 18.53 11.14 -12.16
C VAL A 297 19.86 11.86 -12.02
N ARG A 298 20.94 11.36 -12.60
CA ARG A 298 22.31 11.91 -12.45
C ARG A 298 22.42 13.40 -12.76
N GLY A 299 21.67 13.88 -13.77
CA GLY A 299 21.65 15.29 -14.16
C GLY A 299 21.04 16.23 -13.11
N LYS A 300 20.24 15.70 -12.18
CA LYS A 300 19.58 16.46 -11.12
C LYS A 300 20.35 16.46 -9.79
N LEU A 301 21.43 15.68 -9.70
CA LEU A 301 22.13 15.41 -8.45
C LEU A 301 23.48 16.14 -8.32
N GLY A 302 23.72 17.19 -9.13
CA GLY A 302 24.81 18.12 -8.92
C GLY A 302 26.22 17.51 -8.88
N GLY A 303 26.51 16.49 -9.70
CA GLY A 303 27.84 15.85 -9.75
C GLY A 303 28.06 14.73 -8.72
N ALA A 304 27.03 14.31 -8.01
CA ALA A 304 27.08 13.14 -7.13
C ALA A 304 27.55 11.89 -7.87
N GLN A 305 28.25 10.99 -7.16
CA GLN A 305 28.79 9.75 -7.72
C GLN A 305 27.90 8.55 -7.36
N PRO A 306 27.60 7.65 -8.32
CA PRO A 306 26.82 6.45 -8.03
C PRO A 306 27.69 5.42 -7.29
N SER A 307 27.07 4.73 -6.35
CA SER A 307 27.61 3.55 -5.68
C SER A 307 26.57 2.44 -5.72
N TYR A 308 26.98 1.28 -6.23
CA TYR A 308 26.16 0.08 -6.33
C TYR A 308 26.61 -0.88 -5.24
N VAL A 309 25.85 -0.94 -4.14
CA VAL A 309 26.19 -1.75 -2.96
C VAL A 309 25.38 -3.03 -2.99
N ALA A 310 26.06 -4.18 -3.08
CA ALA A 310 25.42 -5.48 -2.96
C ALA A 310 24.89 -5.69 -1.52
N ALA A 311 23.64 -6.08 -1.40
CA ALA A 311 22.97 -6.36 -0.12
C ALA A 311 22.09 -7.60 -0.26
N GLY A 312 22.70 -8.78 -0.09
CA GLY A 312 22.05 -10.05 -0.36
C GLY A 312 21.63 -10.18 -1.84
N ALA A 313 20.35 -10.47 -2.10
CA ALA A 313 19.80 -10.66 -3.44
C ALA A 313 19.49 -9.35 -4.19
N VAL A 314 19.86 -8.18 -3.64
CA VAL A 314 19.58 -6.87 -4.24
C VAL A 314 20.80 -5.99 -4.31
N THR A 315 20.86 -5.12 -5.33
CA THR A 315 21.84 -4.04 -5.48
C THR A 315 21.19 -2.72 -5.04
N ARG A 316 21.76 -2.07 -4.02
CA ARG A 316 21.32 -0.73 -3.58
C ARG A 316 22.02 0.32 -4.42
N LEU A 317 21.26 1.20 -5.05
CA LEU A 317 21.79 2.39 -5.72
C LEU A 317 21.88 3.53 -4.72
N GLN A 318 23.10 4.00 -4.47
CA GLN A 318 23.38 5.17 -3.66
C GLN A 318 24.06 6.24 -4.51
N ALA A 319 23.80 7.51 -4.19
CA ALA A 319 24.53 8.65 -4.74
C ALA A 319 25.26 9.36 -3.60
N GLY A 320 26.55 9.53 -3.71
CA GLY A 320 27.41 10.11 -2.67
C GLY A 320 28.16 11.36 -3.12
N GLY A 321 28.83 12.00 -2.16
CA GLY A 321 29.60 13.19 -2.39
C GLY A 321 29.00 14.46 -1.80
N PHE A 322 27.93 14.37 -1.01
CA PHE A 322 27.26 15.52 -0.38
C PHE A 322 28.03 15.94 0.88
N ALA A 323 28.33 17.26 0.99
CA ALA A 323 29.09 17.80 2.10
C ALA A 323 28.32 17.75 3.42
N THR A 324 27.01 18.01 3.38
CA THR A 324 26.16 18.06 4.57
C THR A 324 24.91 17.20 4.40
N ARG A 325 24.24 16.87 5.51
CA ARG A 325 22.94 16.21 5.51
C ARG A 325 21.89 17.05 4.77
N ALA A 326 21.95 18.36 4.91
CA ALA A 326 21.04 19.28 4.24
C ALA A 326 21.20 19.22 2.71
N ASP A 327 22.45 19.11 2.21
CA ASP A 327 22.74 18.95 0.77
C ASP A 327 22.18 17.62 0.26
N ALA A 328 22.41 16.53 1.00
CA ALA A 328 21.87 15.22 0.67
C ALA A 328 20.32 15.25 0.65
N THR A 329 19.67 15.94 1.60
CA THR A 329 18.20 16.06 1.64
C THR A 329 17.69 16.87 0.45
N ARG A 330 18.35 17.96 0.07
CA ARG A 330 17.99 18.75 -1.12
C ARG A 330 18.15 17.94 -2.41
N ALA A 331 19.25 17.20 -2.54
CA ALA A 331 19.48 16.32 -3.68
C ALA A 331 18.43 15.20 -3.76
N CYS A 332 18.04 14.66 -2.62
CA CYS A 332 16.94 13.69 -2.52
C CYS A 332 15.64 14.27 -3.09
N ALA A 333 15.23 15.44 -2.65
CA ALA A 333 14.05 16.13 -3.16
C ALA A 333 14.17 16.44 -4.68
N ALA A 334 15.33 16.90 -5.13
CA ALA A 334 15.59 17.23 -6.53
C ALA A 334 15.57 16.01 -7.46
N SER A 335 15.86 14.80 -6.94
CA SER A 335 15.84 13.56 -7.72
C SER A 335 14.46 13.24 -8.29
N GLY A 336 13.38 13.67 -7.60
CA GLY A 336 11.99 13.30 -7.92
C GLY A 336 11.70 11.82 -7.70
N GLN A 337 12.55 11.11 -6.92
CA GLN A 337 12.40 9.70 -6.59
C GLN A 337 12.30 9.51 -5.07
N PRO A 338 11.60 8.46 -4.61
CA PRO A 338 11.69 8.06 -3.21
C PRO A 338 13.15 7.78 -2.85
N CYS A 339 13.70 8.52 -1.90
CA CYS A 339 15.08 8.31 -1.48
C CYS A 339 15.26 8.53 0.03
N VAL A 340 16.31 7.92 0.58
CA VAL A 340 16.66 8.00 2.00
C VAL A 340 18.07 8.58 2.13
N VAL A 341 18.23 9.55 3.04
CA VAL A 341 19.57 10.07 3.38
C VAL A 341 20.26 9.06 4.30
N VAL A 342 21.43 8.60 3.87
CA VAL A 342 22.25 7.61 4.57
C VAL A 342 23.41 8.32 5.26
N ASN A 343 23.60 8.03 6.53
CA ASN A 343 24.71 8.53 7.33
C ASN A 343 26.04 7.91 6.83
N PRO A 344 27.16 8.65 6.91
CA PRO A 344 28.49 8.14 6.56
C PRO A 344 28.89 6.93 7.40
#